data_4696ef7470408e2d0ec979f061783219
#
_entry.id   4696ef7470408e2d0ec979f061783219
#
_cell.length_a   1.000
_cell.length_b   1.000
_cell.length_c   1.000
_cell.angle_alpha   90.00
_cell.angle_beta   90.00
_cell.angle_gamma   90.00
#
_symmetry.space_group_name_H-M   'P 1'
#
loop_
_entity.id
_entity.type
_entity.pdbx_description
1 polymer ?
#
loop_
_entity_poly.entity_id
_entity_poly.type
_entity_poly.pdbx_seq_one_letter_code
_entity_poly.pdbx_strand_id
1 'polypeptide(L)'
;MQNDTESDSILEDFFDDSSDDKAVEEAIQSLDANPSGPSPDLGGETWAEVLLKRPDLADKCDWGKLGGVNWSELLQAQPQFADRCAWEKLSGWDWLHLLQAQPQFADKCDWSKLTGWSWVSLLSGNHGFASHCDWSKLDGEDWSVLLGSQPQFADKCDRKALSGEDWVRLLKKQPELVGRLCDWSNLDGDGWTALLRAELAFADKCDWTKLDGRNWSALLQVQPQFADKCDWSKLRGVDWSDLLMEQPQFADKCDWSKLRVVDWIGTGPEPGLLTVQPRFADKFDKWGEVDGYGWLFLLQAQPQFADKCDWAKLDGENWIYLLVAQPQLADRCDKWKDFTAAEWIGLLVDRPEFADRCDKWKEMSEEKDTIASWCWNALWDTQPRLVVQHAADLLHPNEWACILCGHPDLAPRFTRWNEIDSERWDDLLRAQPQFASKRPQ
;
A
#
# COMPACT_ATOMS: atom_id res chain seq x y z
N MET A 1 4.75 -17.80 -4.15
CA MET A 1 6.16 -17.69 -4.54
C MET A 1 6.25 -16.56 -5.57
N GLN A 2 6.97 -15.54 -5.28
CA GLN A 2 7.19 -14.22 -5.91
C GLN A 2 6.42 -13.11 -5.22
N ASN A 3 7.13 -12.42 -4.37
CA ASN A 3 7.24 -10.97 -4.15
C ASN A 3 7.72 -10.68 -2.71
N ASP A 4 9.03 -10.86 -2.47
CA ASP A 4 9.73 -10.35 -1.28
C ASP A 4 11.09 -9.73 -1.68
N THR A 5 11.09 -8.88 -2.72
CA THR A 5 12.32 -8.19 -3.18
C THR A 5 12.15 -6.69 -3.47
N GLU A 6 11.08 -6.05 -2.96
CA GLU A 6 10.87 -4.60 -3.20
C GLU A 6 11.12 -3.69 -1.99
N SER A 7 11.51 -4.22 -0.82
CA SER A 7 11.79 -3.38 0.37
C SER A 7 13.25 -2.96 0.54
N ASP A 8 14.18 -3.51 -0.23
CA ASP A 8 15.62 -3.18 -0.11
C ASP A 8 16.11 -2.07 -1.07
N SER A 9 15.26 -1.55 -1.97
CA SER A 9 15.69 -0.56 -2.97
C SER A 9 15.39 0.90 -2.64
N ILE A 10 14.78 1.21 -1.49
CA ILE A 10 14.38 2.60 -1.12
C ILE A 10 15.46 3.32 -0.28
N LEU A 11 16.52 2.64 0.16
CA LEU A 11 17.57 3.23 1.00
C LEU A 11 18.85 3.65 0.24
N GLU A 12 18.95 3.41 -1.06
CA GLU A 12 20.15 3.75 -1.83
C GLU A 12 20.15 5.14 -2.51
N ASP A 13 19.04 5.90 -2.50
CA ASP A 13 18.93 7.16 -3.26
C ASP A 13 19.04 8.45 -2.42
N PHE A 14 19.55 8.41 -1.17
CA PHE A 14 19.59 9.61 -0.30
C PHE A 14 20.97 10.09 0.12
N PHE A 15 22.05 9.58 -0.44
CA PHE A 15 23.39 10.14 -0.19
C PHE A 15 23.98 10.67 -1.50
N ASP A 16 23.94 11.99 -1.67
CA ASP A 16 24.80 12.69 -2.64
C ASP A 16 26.23 12.75 -2.06
N ASP A 17 26.93 11.61 -2.18
CA ASP A 17 28.27 11.33 -1.62
C ASP A 17 29.39 12.22 -2.21
N SER A 18 29.09 12.97 -3.28
CA SER A 18 30.10 13.72 -4.01
C SER A 18 30.43 15.10 -3.43
N SER A 19 29.49 15.72 -2.68
CA SER A 19 29.68 17.05 -2.11
C SER A 19 30.44 16.99 -0.78
N ASP A 20 30.21 15.95 0.02
CA ASP A 20 30.78 15.80 1.36
C ASP A 20 32.24 15.33 1.29
N ASP A 21 32.57 14.41 0.39
CA ASP A 21 33.93 14.00 0.13
C ASP A 21 34.82 15.18 -0.28
N LYS A 22 34.31 16.13 -1.07
CA LYS A 22 35.06 17.32 -1.47
C LYS A 22 35.32 18.25 -0.29
N ALA A 23 34.35 18.44 0.59
CA ALA A 23 34.52 19.28 1.79
C ALA A 23 35.56 18.67 2.75
N VAL A 24 35.59 17.37 2.90
CA VAL A 24 36.56 16.62 3.72
C VAL A 24 37.98 16.75 3.11
N GLU A 25 38.14 16.59 1.80
CA GLU A 25 39.41 16.76 1.12
C GLU A 25 39.97 18.21 1.24
N GLU A 26 39.11 19.21 1.07
CA GLU A 26 39.46 20.63 1.27
C GLU A 26 39.87 20.89 2.73
N ALA A 27 39.18 20.30 3.70
CA ALA A 27 39.53 20.40 5.11
C ALA A 27 40.91 19.79 5.41
N ILE A 28 41.19 18.59 4.90
CA ILE A 28 42.50 17.92 5.03
C ILE A 28 43.62 18.77 4.40
N GLN A 29 43.43 19.29 3.19
CA GLN A 29 44.40 20.14 2.53
C GLN A 29 44.67 21.42 3.32
N SER A 30 43.62 22.04 3.90
CA SER A 30 43.79 23.24 4.73
C SER A 30 44.59 22.96 6.00
N LEU A 31 44.36 21.82 6.65
CA LEU A 31 45.08 21.39 7.86
C LEU A 31 46.54 21.04 7.55
N ASP A 32 46.81 20.40 6.43
CA ASP A 32 48.19 20.08 5.97
C ASP A 32 48.95 21.34 5.58
N ALA A 33 48.28 22.34 4.98
CA ALA A 33 48.93 23.59 4.55
C ALA A 33 49.31 24.50 5.74
N ASN A 34 48.64 24.38 6.90
CA ASN A 34 48.92 25.18 8.08
C ASN A 34 48.98 24.32 9.38
N PRO A 35 50.04 23.50 9.55
CA PRO A 35 50.14 22.56 10.67
C PRO A 35 50.18 23.24 12.05
N SER A 36 50.58 24.49 12.12
CA SER A 36 50.69 25.26 13.38
C SER A 36 49.60 26.31 13.53
N GLY A 37 48.69 26.41 12.57
CA GLY A 37 47.59 27.36 12.59
C GLY A 37 46.44 26.96 13.50
N PRO A 38 45.45 27.86 13.72
CA PRO A 38 44.22 27.52 14.43
C PRO A 38 43.44 26.44 13.66
N SER A 39 42.74 25.59 14.41
CA SER A 39 41.86 24.59 13.81
C SER A 39 40.72 25.27 13.04
N PRO A 40 40.39 24.82 11.83
CA PRO A 40 39.25 25.32 11.09
C PRO A 40 37.95 25.01 11.85
N ASP A 41 36.97 25.87 11.71
CA ASP A 41 35.62 25.64 12.31
C ASP A 41 34.82 24.65 11.44
N LEU A 42 35.12 23.37 11.61
CA LEU A 42 34.45 22.26 10.92
C LEU A 42 33.27 21.72 11.74
N GLY A 43 32.27 21.18 11.07
CA GLY A 43 31.19 20.42 11.68
C GLY A 43 31.66 19.08 12.27
N GLY A 44 30.82 18.50 13.15
CA GLY A 44 31.14 17.19 13.76
C GLY A 44 31.30 16.06 12.77
N GLU A 45 30.46 16.04 11.74
CA GLU A 45 30.48 15.07 10.66
C GLU A 45 31.81 15.15 9.87
N THR A 46 32.15 16.36 9.39
CA THR A 46 33.40 16.59 8.69
C THR A 46 34.61 16.22 9.53
N TRP A 47 34.61 16.53 10.85
CA TRP A 47 35.67 16.11 11.75
C TRP A 47 35.79 14.59 11.89
N ALA A 48 34.64 13.88 12.00
CA ALA A 48 34.64 12.42 12.09
C ALA A 48 35.27 11.81 10.83
N GLU A 49 34.87 12.26 9.64
CA GLU A 49 35.42 11.79 8.37
C GLU A 49 36.89 12.13 8.18
N VAL A 50 37.30 13.35 8.54
CA VAL A 50 38.74 13.72 8.54
C VAL A 50 39.55 12.77 9.40
N LEU A 51 39.07 12.43 10.61
CA LEU A 51 39.77 11.53 11.52
C LEU A 51 39.70 10.06 11.08
N LEU A 52 38.68 9.66 10.35
CA LEU A 52 38.62 8.34 9.72
C LEU A 52 39.73 8.20 8.65
N LYS A 53 39.93 9.24 7.82
CA LYS A 53 40.95 9.26 6.76
C LYS A 53 42.37 9.60 7.31
N ARG A 54 42.47 10.52 8.28
CA ARG A 54 43.72 11.07 8.83
C ARG A 54 43.70 11.14 10.38
N PRO A 55 43.86 10.00 11.06
CA PRO A 55 43.86 9.94 12.53
C PRO A 55 44.99 10.72 13.18
N ASP A 56 46.05 11.03 12.43
CA ASP A 56 47.18 11.84 12.86
C ASP A 56 46.81 13.32 13.10
N LEU A 57 45.68 13.80 12.56
CA LEU A 57 45.16 15.13 12.77
C LEU A 57 44.34 15.30 14.06
N ALA A 58 44.27 14.30 14.90
CA ALA A 58 43.45 14.25 16.13
C ALA A 58 43.71 15.41 17.11
N ASP A 59 44.95 15.92 17.18
CA ASP A 59 45.32 17.05 18.02
C ASP A 59 44.72 18.40 17.56
N LYS A 60 44.18 18.43 16.34
CA LYS A 60 43.50 19.60 15.75
C LYS A 60 42.01 19.57 15.93
N CYS A 61 41.43 18.39 16.23
CA CYS A 61 40.00 18.21 16.31
C CYS A 61 39.35 18.96 17.47
N ASP A 62 38.28 19.70 17.16
CA ASP A 62 37.37 20.17 18.18
C ASP A 62 36.38 19.03 18.55
N TRP A 63 36.80 18.20 19.49
CA TRP A 63 36.03 17.05 19.98
C TRP A 63 34.61 17.42 20.50
N GLY A 64 34.39 18.68 20.88
CA GLY A 64 33.11 19.17 21.31
C GLY A 64 32.05 19.21 20.21
N LYS A 65 32.46 19.27 18.94
CA LYS A 65 31.59 19.29 17.77
C LYS A 65 31.01 17.91 17.43
N LEU A 66 31.67 16.81 17.84
CA LEU A 66 31.20 15.45 17.54
C LEU A 66 29.92 15.13 18.30
N GLY A 67 28.89 14.71 17.57
CA GLY A 67 27.64 14.13 18.10
C GLY A 67 27.75 12.64 18.39
N GLY A 68 26.65 12.02 18.85
CA GLY A 68 26.61 10.59 19.17
C GLY A 68 26.92 9.71 17.96
N VAL A 69 26.29 9.98 16.81
CA VAL A 69 26.53 9.26 15.56
C VAL A 69 28.00 9.33 15.16
N ASN A 70 28.57 10.57 15.15
CA ASN A 70 29.98 10.77 14.76
C ASN A 70 30.93 9.98 15.68
N TRP A 71 30.66 9.97 17.00
CA TRP A 71 31.44 9.18 17.95
C TRP A 71 31.30 7.68 17.69
N SER A 72 30.10 7.20 17.41
CA SER A 72 29.87 5.79 17.14
C SER A 72 30.65 5.33 15.91
N GLU A 73 30.55 6.06 14.79
CA GLU A 73 31.26 5.78 13.54
C GLU A 73 32.78 5.85 13.73
N LEU A 74 33.27 6.91 14.34
CA LEU A 74 34.71 7.09 14.58
C LEU A 74 35.28 5.97 15.43
N LEU A 75 34.62 5.58 16.54
CA LEU A 75 35.13 4.55 17.43
C LEU A 75 34.98 3.14 16.87
N GLN A 76 34.06 2.89 15.95
CA GLN A 76 34.01 1.61 15.24
C GLN A 76 35.29 1.36 14.44
N ALA A 77 35.80 2.39 13.76
CA ALA A 77 36.99 2.30 12.93
C ALA A 77 38.30 2.64 13.68
N GLN A 78 38.25 3.59 14.62
CA GLN A 78 39.40 4.16 15.32
C GLN A 78 39.22 4.10 16.84
N PRO A 79 39.22 2.90 17.47
CA PRO A 79 38.94 2.71 18.89
C PRO A 79 39.92 3.39 19.82
N GLN A 80 41.12 3.80 19.34
CA GLN A 80 42.11 4.53 20.13
C GLN A 80 41.66 5.91 20.60
N PHE A 81 40.60 6.48 20.01
CA PHE A 81 40.04 7.77 20.42
C PHE A 81 39.03 7.66 21.59
N ALA A 82 38.84 6.46 22.16
CA ALA A 82 37.91 6.22 23.24
C ALA A 82 38.08 7.12 24.46
N ASP A 83 39.35 7.49 24.78
CA ASP A 83 39.64 8.37 25.91
C ASP A 83 39.18 9.83 25.69
N ARG A 84 38.85 10.21 24.46
CA ARG A 84 38.32 11.52 24.08
C ARG A 84 36.80 11.53 23.97
N CYS A 85 36.15 10.35 23.96
CA CYS A 85 34.72 10.22 23.69
C CYS A 85 33.85 10.83 24.76
N ALA A 86 32.87 11.63 24.32
CA ALA A 86 31.77 12.14 25.14
C ALA A 86 30.64 11.07 25.16
N TRP A 87 30.83 10.01 25.97
CA TRP A 87 29.94 8.85 26.04
C TRP A 87 28.46 9.17 26.32
N GLU A 88 28.23 10.29 27.00
CA GLU A 88 26.85 10.75 27.29
C GLU A 88 26.07 11.21 26.06
N LYS A 89 26.77 11.58 24.98
CA LYS A 89 26.15 11.98 23.71
C LYS A 89 25.62 10.79 22.89
N LEU A 90 26.11 9.57 23.15
CA LEU A 90 25.65 8.38 22.41
C LEU A 90 24.20 8.08 22.77
N SER A 91 23.35 7.92 21.74
CA SER A 91 21.99 7.37 21.84
C SER A 91 22.00 5.83 21.96
N GLY A 92 20.82 5.25 22.16
CA GLY A 92 20.68 3.78 22.17
C GLY A 92 21.07 3.15 20.83
N TRP A 93 20.80 3.83 19.72
CA TRP A 93 21.18 3.40 18.38
C TRP A 93 22.71 3.46 18.17
N ASP A 94 23.35 4.54 18.59
CA ASP A 94 24.80 4.68 18.52
C ASP A 94 25.52 3.57 19.32
N TRP A 95 25.00 3.30 20.53
CA TRP A 95 25.51 2.21 21.36
C TRP A 95 25.35 0.84 20.74
N LEU A 96 24.19 0.58 20.08
CA LEU A 96 23.97 -0.69 19.37
C LEU A 96 25.07 -0.95 18.34
N HIS A 97 25.29 0.00 17.44
CA HIS A 97 26.29 -0.14 16.37
C HIS A 97 27.71 -0.21 16.90
N LEU A 98 28.02 0.63 17.90
CA LEU A 98 29.33 0.61 18.51
C LEU A 98 29.65 -0.73 19.18
N LEU A 99 28.70 -1.30 19.95
CA LEU A 99 28.91 -2.57 20.64
C LEU A 99 28.92 -3.77 19.71
N GLN A 100 28.24 -3.70 18.58
CA GLN A 100 28.31 -4.74 17.54
C GLN A 100 29.71 -4.80 16.93
N ALA A 101 30.33 -3.64 16.66
CA ALA A 101 31.66 -3.56 16.09
C ALA A 101 32.79 -3.70 17.13
N GLN A 102 32.60 -3.08 18.31
CA GLN A 102 33.65 -2.93 19.33
C GLN A 102 33.08 -3.34 20.73
N PRO A 103 32.88 -4.63 20.99
CA PRO A 103 32.28 -5.12 22.24
C PRO A 103 33.08 -4.79 23.51
N GLN A 104 34.35 -4.41 23.39
CA GLN A 104 35.18 -3.97 24.52
C GLN A 104 34.72 -2.70 25.21
N PHE A 105 33.85 -1.91 24.54
CA PHE A 105 33.27 -0.69 25.15
C PHE A 105 32.04 -0.95 26.01
N ALA A 106 31.69 -2.20 26.28
CA ALA A 106 30.56 -2.58 27.10
C ALA A 106 30.56 -1.92 28.49
N ASP A 107 31.76 -1.76 29.10
CA ASP A 107 31.92 -1.11 30.41
C ASP A 107 31.60 0.39 30.41
N LYS A 108 31.53 1.02 29.24
CA LYS A 108 31.20 2.44 29.05
C LYS A 108 29.72 2.66 28.71
N CYS A 109 29.03 1.60 28.35
CA CYS A 109 27.66 1.70 27.81
C CYS A 109 26.66 2.12 28.89
N ASP A 110 25.85 3.11 28.56
CA ASP A 110 24.62 3.40 29.28
C ASP A 110 23.50 2.47 28.78
N TRP A 111 23.41 1.30 29.37
CA TRP A 111 22.44 0.26 29.02
C TRP A 111 20.98 0.71 29.13
N SER A 112 20.72 1.78 29.89
CA SER A 112 19.36 2.33 30.02
C SER A 112 18.81 2.94 28.71
N LYS A 113 19.71 3.33 27.82
CA LYS A 113 19.35 3.92 26.50
C LYS A 113 18.93 2.90 25.46
N LEU A 114 19.22 1.61 25.66
CA LEU A 114 18.85 0.55 24.73
C LEU A 114 17.36 0.24 24.79
N THR A 115 16.74 0.06 23.63
CA THR A 115 15.36 -0.39 23.46
C THR A 115 15.28 -1.92 23.41
N GLY A 116 14.06 -2.51 23.42
CA GLY A 116 13.86 -3.93 23.26
C GLY A 116 14.49 -4.45 21.96
N TRP A 117 14.23 -3.77 20.84
CA TRP A 117 14.83 -4.12 19.55
C TRP A 117 16.38 -4.05 19.55
N SER A 118 16.95 -3.03 20.21
CA SER A 118 18.42 -2.94 20.35
C SER A 118 18.97 -4.15 21.10
N TRP A 119 18.27 -4.60 22.14
CA TRP A 119 18.65 -5.82 22.89
C TRP A 119 18.55 -7.07 22.02
N VAL A 120 17.47 -7.23 21.25
CA VAL A 120 17.33 -8.37 20.33
C VAL A 120 18.49 -8.41 19.34
N SER A 121 18.83 -7.27 18.76
CA SER A 121 19.91 -7.15 17.78
C SER A 121 21.28 -7.49 18.40
N LEU A 122 21.59 -6.96 19.58
CA LEU A 122 22.84 -7.26 20.29
C LEU A 122 22.95 -8.73 20.69
N LEU A 123 21.89 -9.29 21.29
CA LEU A 123 21.90 -10.66 21.80
C LEU A 123 21.89 -11.71 20.69
N SER A 124 21.31 -11.37 19.52
CA SER A 124 21.38 -12.24 18.34
C SER A 124 22.80 -12.35 17.79
N GLY A 125 23.57 -11.25 17.85
CA GLY A 125 24.97 -11.22 17.41
C GLY A 125 25.95 -11.72 18.50
N ASN A 126 25.74 -11.31 19.75
CA ASN A 126 26.64 -11.65 20.86
C ASN A 126 25.85 -11.86 22.16
N HIS A 127 25.59 -13.10 22.51
CA HIS A 127 24.89 -13.50 23.74
C HIS A 127 25.67 -13.17 25.04
N GLY A 128 26.94 -12.75 24.97
CA GLY A 128 27.72 -12.31 26.12
C GLY A 128 27.15 -11.08 26.83
N PHE A 129 26.36 -10.27 26.12
CA PHE A 129 25.69 -9.09 26.70
C PHE A 129 24.44 -9.43 27.56
N ALA A 130 24.03 -10.67 27.62
CA ALA A 130 22.83 -11.10 28.35
C ALA A 130 22.81 -10.72 29.83
N SER A 131 24.00 -10.60 30.47
CA SER A 131 24.14 -10.20 31.87
C SER A 131 23.75 -8.72 32.11
N HIS A 132 23.75 -7.90 31.07
CA HIS A 132 23.41 -6.47 31.12
C HIS A 132 21.97 -6.19 30.64
N CYS A 133 21.30 -7.20 30.07
CA CYS A 133 20.00 -7.04 29.46
C CYS A 133 18.91 -6.75 30.49
N ASP A 134 18.19 -5.63 30.26
CA ASP A 134 16.93 -5.36 30.92
C ASP A 134 15.80 -6.07 30.14
N TRP A 135 15.51 -7.31 30.54
CA TRP A 135 14.51 -8.17 29.93
C TRP A 135 13.10 -7.60 29.94
N SER A 136 12.82 -6.63 30.82
CA SER A 136 11.50 -5.97 30.89
C SER A 136 11.21 -5.04 29.72
N LYS A 137 12.23 -4.67 28.97
CA LYS A 137 12.10 -3.82 27.77
C LYS A 137 11.68 -4.59 26.50
N LEU A 138 11.75 -5.92 26.54
CA LEU A 138 11.39 -6.77 25.42
C LEU A 138 9.87 -6.98 25.41
N ASP A 139 9.22 -6.61 24.34
CA ASP A 139 7.82 -6.92 24.08
C ASP A 139 7.63 -8.32 23.45
N GLY A 140 6.40 -8.65 23.05
CA GLY A 140 6.12 -9.98 22.48
C GLY A 140 6.82 -10.22 21.14
N GLU A 141 6.90 -9.20 20.30
CA GLU A 141 7.61 -9.28 19.03
C GLU A 141 9.11 -9.48 19.26
N ASP A 142 9.73 -8.67 20.11
CA ASP A 142 11.13 -8.77 20.50
C ASP A 142 11.45 -10.19 21.00
N TRP A 143 10.61 -10.71 21.88
CA TRP A 143 10.78 -12.08 22.41
C TRP A 143 10.67 -13.15 21.33
N SER A 144 9.70 -13.01 20.42
CA SER A 144 9.51 -14.00 19.35
C SER A 144 10.70 -14.05 18.39
N VAL A 145 11.30 -12.89 18.09
CA VAL A 145 12.49 -12.78 17.25
C VAL A 145 13.71 -13.32 17.97
N LEU A 146 13.92 -12.91 19.22
CA LEU A 146 15.07 -13.34 20.04
C LEU A 146 15.06 -14.85 20.24
N LEU A 147 13.95 -15.43 20.69
CA LEU A 147 13.84 -16.88 20.91
C LEU A 147 13.91 -17.69 19.63
N GLY A 148 13.51 -17.09 18.50
CA GLY A 148 13.67 -17.70 17.19
C GLY A 148 15.12 -17.94 16.80
N SER A 149 16.04 -17.07 17.23
CA SER A 149 17.48 -17.16 16.95
C SER A 149 18.29 -17.71 18.14
N GLN A 150 17.86 -17.42 19.39
CA GLN A 150 18.57 -17.71 20.61
C GLN A 150 17.64 -18.40 21.64
N PRO A 151 17.23 -19.67 21.42
CA PRO A 151 16.25 -20.37 22.25
C PRO A 151 16.72 -20.60 23.71
N GLN A 152 18.02 -20.45 24.00
CA GLN A 152 18.57 -20.57 25.36
C GLN A 152 18.06 -19.47 26.31
N PHE A 153 17.51 -18.35 25.81
CA PHE A 153 16.93 -17.30 26.64
C PHE A 153 15.46 -17.55 27.03
N ALA A 154 14.92 -18.72 26.70
CA ALA A 154 13.55 -19.10 26.99
C ALA A 154 13.14 -18.98 28.47
N ASP A 155 14.08 -19.21 29.40
CA ASP A 155 13.84 -19.08 30.83
C ASP A 155 13.74 -17.62 31.31
N LYS A 156 14.15 -16.65 30.49
CA LYS A 156 14.09 -15.21 30.78
C LYS A 156 12.80 -14.56 30.23
N CYS A 157 12.13 -15.27 29.32
CA CYS A 157 10.97 -14.74 28.62
C CYS A 157 9.76 -14.52 29.53
N ASP A 158 9.22 -13.32 29.52
CA ASP A 158 7.86 -13.11 30.02
C ASP A 158 6.86 -13.65 28.98
N ARG A 159 6.39 -14.87 29.22
CA ARG A 159 5.47 -15.58 28.33
C ARG A 159 4.12 -14.85 28.16
N LYS A 160 3.76 -13.95 29.08
CA LYS A 160 2.53 -13.17 29.00
C LYS A 160 2.63 -12.02 28.01
N ALA A 161 3.85 -11.62 27.67
CA ALA A 161 4.08 -10.60 26.67
C ALA A 161 3.82 -11.12 25.24
N LEU A 162 3.89 -12.44 24.99
CA LEU A 162 3.69 -13.00 23.66
C LEU A 162 2.21 -13.12 23.32
N SER A 163 1.81 -12.49 22.21
CA SER A 163 0.51 -12.64 21.55
C SER A 163 0.41 -13.97 20.78
N GLY A 164 -0.77 -14.29 20.27
CA GLY A 164 -0.95 -15.44 19.38
C GLY A 164 -0.10 -15.37 18.12
N GLU A 165 0.06 -14.18 17.54
CA GLU A 165 0.90 -13.96 16.36
C GLU A 165 2.39 -14.19 16.66
N ASP A 166 2.85 -13.74 17.83
CA ASP A 166 4.23 -13.98 18.28
C ASP A 166 4.50 -15.48 18.46
N TRP A 167 3.53 -16.20 19.00
CA TRP A 167 3.62 -17.66 19.10
C TRP A 167 3.65 -18.33 17.72
N VAL A 168 2.88 -17.86 16.74
CA VAL A 168 2.93 -18.36 15.35
C VAL A 168 4.28 -18.05 14.70
N ARG A 169 4.82 -16.84 14.91
CA ARG A 169 6.16 -16.47 14.42
C ARG A 169 7.24 -17.38 15.00
N LEU A 170 7.16 -17.64 16.31
CA LEU A 170 8.09 -18.53 17.00
C LEU A 170 7.93 -19.99 16.53
N LEU A 171 6.70 -20.45 16.30
CA LEU A 171 6.40 -21.79 15.82
C LEU A 171 7.11 -22.14 14.51
N LYS A 172 7.20 -21.20 13.59
CA LYS A 172 7.88 -21.38 12.30
C LYS A 172 9.37 -21.66 12.45
N LYS A 173 10.01 -21.18 13.52
CA LYS A 173 11.44 -21.29 13.77
C LYS A 173 11.77 -22.32 14.85
N GLN A 174 10.95 -22.43 15.88
CA GLN A 174 11.20 -23.23 17.08
C GLN A 174 9.93 -23.97 17.54
N PRO A 175 9.40 -24.93 16.77
CA PRO A 175 8.12 -25.58 17.06
C PRO A 175 8.10 -26.31 18.43
N GLU A 176 9.20 -26.93 18.81
CA GLU A 176 9.30 -27.62 20.09
C GLU A 176 9.25 -26.64 21.29
N LEU A 177 9.79 -25.45 21.09
CA LEU A 177 9.80 -24.43 22.14
C LEU A 177 8.38 -23.94 22.43
N VAL A 178 7.55 -23.72 21.40
CA VAL A 178 6.13 -23.33 21.54
C VAL A 178 5.38 -24.39 22.33
N GLY A 179 5.53 -25.68 22.01
CA GLY A 179 4.88 -26.79 22.74
C GLY A 179 5.21 -26.84 24.23
N ARG A 180 6.42 -26.38 24.61
CA ARG A 180 6.90 -26.35 25.99
C ARG A 180 6.55 -25.10 26.77
N LEU A 181 6.56 -23.93 26.09
CA LEU A 181 6.54 -22.63 26.77
C LEU A 181 5.17 -21.93 26.68
N CYS A 182 4.35 -22.22 25.67
CA CYS A 182 3.10 -21.54 25.49
C CYS A 182 2.17 -21.75 26.68
N ASP A 183 1.77 -20.64 27.29
CA ASP A 183 0.71 -20.67 28.29
C ASP A 183 -0.64 -20.57 27.58
N TRP A 184 -1.19 -21.74 27.28
CA TRP A 184 -2.45 -21.89 26.57
C TRP A 184 -3.62 -21.14 27.22
N SER A 185 -3.56 -20.91 28.56
CA SER A 185 -4.60 -20.20 29.28
C SER A 185 -4.65 -18.69 28.97
N ASN A 186 -3.53 -18.12 28.55
CA ASN A 186 -3.40 -16.70 28.23
C ASN A 186 -3.80 -16.35 26.79
N LEU A 187 -3.94 -17.35 25.93
CA LEU A 187 -4.40 -17.10 24.56
C LEU A 187 -5.88 -16.71 24.56
N ASP A 188 -6.19 -15.63 23.87
CA ASP A 188 -7.55 -15.22 23.51
C ASP A 188 -8.02 -15.90 22.21
N GLY A 189 -9.18 -15.48 21.69
CA GLY A 189 -9.73 -16.04 20.45
C GLY A 189 -8.84 -15.80 19.24
N ASP A 190 -8.27 -14.61 19.13
CA ASP A 190 -7.39 -14.25 18.01
C ASP A 190 -6.10 -15.08 18.05
N GLY A 191 -5.50 -15.21 19.23
CA GLY A 191 -4.30 -16.04 19.45
C GLY A 191 -4.55 -17.50 19.08
N TRP A 192 -5.67 -18.07 19.51
CA TRP A 192 -6.04 -19.44 19.15
C TRP A 192 -6.27 -19.58 17.64
N THR A 193 -6.97 -18.63 17.03
CA THR A 193 -7.22 -18.64 15.58
C THR A 193 -5.92 -18.61 14.80
N ALA A 194 -4.99 -17.73 15.18
CA ALA A 194 -3.68 -17.62 14.53
C ALA A 194 -2.88 -18.94 14.64
N LEU A 195 -2.82 -19.54 15.84
CA LEU A 195 -2.11 -20.81 16.05
C LEU A 195 -2.73 -21.97 15.28
N LEU A 196 -4.06 -22.15 15.33
CA LEU A 196 -4.74 -23.27 14.68
C LEU A 196 -4.77 -23.14 13.15
N ARG A 197 -4.68 -21.93 12.61
CA ARG A 197 -4.49 -21.72 11.16
C ARG A 197 -3.10 -22.15 10.72
N ALA A 198 -2.09 -22.00 11.58
CA ALA A 198 -0.71 -22.35 11.28
C ALA A 198 -0.40 -23.84 11.55
N GLU A 199 -0.91 -24.41 12.67
CA GLU A 199 -0.57 -25.77 13.09
C GLU A 199 -1.74 -26.46 13.81
N LEU A 200 -2.23 -27.54 13.22
CA LEU A 200 -3.35 -28.32 13.71
C LEU A 200 -3.05 -29.11 14.99
N ALA A 201 -1.81 -29.42 15.25
CA ALA A 201 -1.40 -30.26 16.38
C ALA A 201 -1.77 -29.67 17.75
N PHE A 202 -2.09 -28.37 17.81
CA PHE A 202 -2.51 -27.70 19.05
C PHE A 202 -4.03 -27.68 19.28
N ALA A 203 -4.80 -28.31 18.41
CA ALA A 203 -6.26 -28.32 18.54
C ALA A 203 -6.79 -28.98 19.83
N ASP A 204 -6.06 -29.95 20.36
CA ASP A 204 -6.37 -30.63 21.64
C ASP A 204 -6.11 -29.73 22.86
N LYS A 205 -5.41 -28.63 22.70
CA LYS A 205 -5.12 -27.63 23.76
C LYS A 205 -6.10 -26.45 23.72
N CYS A 206 -6.84 -26.31 22.62
CA CYS A 206 -7.66 -25.14 22.39
C CYS A 206 -8.86 -25.04 23.36
N ASP A 207 -8.99 -23.88 23.99
CA ASP A 207 -10.22 -23.49 24.64
C ASP A 207 -11.18 -22.87 23.61
N TRP A 208 -11.99 -23.72 22.98
CA TRP A 208 -12.95 -23.34 21.94
C TRP A 208 -13.97 -22.28 22.39
N THR A 209 -14.17 -22.11 23.71
CA THR A 209 -15.11 -21.12 24.24
C THR A 209 -14.65 -19.68 24.05
N LYS A 210 -13.35 -19.50 23.89
CA LYS A 210 -12.71 -18.18 23.65
C LYS A 210 -12.91 -17.65 22.22
N LEU A 211 -13.23 -18.51 21.25
CA LEU A 211 -13.46 -18.11 19.88
C LEU A 211 -14.83 -17.43 19.77
N ASP A 212 -14.85 -16.22 19.20
CA ASP A 212 -16.06 -15.51 18.81
C ASP A 212 -16.47 -15.82 17.36
N GLY A 213 -17.48 -15.10 16.81
CA GLY A 213 -17.97 -15.35 15.45
C GLY A 213 -16.92 -15.07 14.38
N ARG A 214 -16.15 -13.99 14.54
CA ARG A 214 -15.05 -13.63 13.63
C ARG A 214 -13.94 -14.67 13.64
N ASN A 215 -13.57 -15.11 14.83
CA ASN A 215 -12.55 -16.16 15.01
C ASN A 215 -12.97 -17.46 14.32
N TRP A 216 -14.22 -17.87 14.51
CA TRP A 216 -14.76 -19.07 13.87
C TRP A 216 -14.79 -18.93 12.35
N SER A 217 -15.28 -17.81 11.81
CA SER A 217 -15.28 -17.57 10.39
C SER A 217 -13.86 -17.68 9.81
N ALA A 218 -12.91 -16.94 10.39
CA ALA A 218 -11.52 -16.94 9.94
C ALA A 218 -10.83 -18.32 10.07
N LEU A 219 -11.14 -19.08 11.11
CA LEU A 219 -10.60 -20.42 11.29
C LEU A 219 -11.17 -21.41 10.28
N LEU A 220 -12.50 -21.45 10.12
CA LEU A 220 -13.17 -22.40 9.25
C LEU A 220 -12.93 -22.15 7.75
N GLN A 221 -12.61 -20.91 7.35
CA GLN A 221 -12.17 -20.63 5.97
C GLN A 221 -10.94 -21.46 5.59
N VAL A 222 -10.00 -21.63 6.51
CA VAL A 222 -8.73 -22.34 6.26
C VAL A 222 -8.77 -23.80 6.77
N GLN A 223 -9.45 -24.04 7.89
CA GLN A 223 -9.48 -25.33 8.58
C GLN A 223 -10.93 -25.81 8.78
N PRO A 224 -11.66 -26.19 7.71
CA PRO A 224 -13.07 -26.55 7.76
C PRO A 224 -13.36 -27.81 8.60
N GLN A 225 -12.35 -28.63 8.90
CA GLN A 225 -12.50 -29.83 9.73
C GLN A 225 -12.86 -29.52 11.19
N PHE A 226 -12.69 -28.27 11.66
CA PHE A 226 -13.10 -27.88 13.00
C PHE A 226 -14.60 -27.49 13.11
N ALA A 227 -15.37 -27.67 12.04
CA ALA A 227 -16.80 -27.35 12.01
C ALA A 227 -17.61 -28.03 13.13
N ASP A 228 -17.21 -29.23 13.54
CA ASP A 228 -17.86 -29.97 14.67
C ASP A 228 -17.64 -29.31 16.04
N LYS A 229 -16.65 -28.43 16.14
CA LYS A 229 -16.35 -27.69 17.37
C LYS A 229 -17.00 -26.31 17.40
N CYS A 230 -17.49 -25.83 16.24
CA CYS A 230 -18.00 -24.49 16.08
C CYS A 230 -19.32 -24.25 16.81
N ASP A 231 -19.35 -23.20 17.62
CA ASP A 231 -20.62 -22.64 18.10
C ASP A 231 -21.19 -21.67 17.06
N TRP A 232 -21.98 -22.20 16.13
CA TRP A 232 -22.59 -21.46 15.04
C TRP A 232 -23.45 -20.27 15.49
N SER A 233 -23.92 -20.28 16.75
CA SER A 233 -24.72 -19.19 17.29
C SER A 233 -23.95 -17.89 17.46
N LYS A 234 -22.63 -17.97 17.59
CA LYS A 234 -21.73 -16.82 17.73
C LYS A 234 -21.51 -16.05 16.42
N LEU A 235 -21.73 -16.68 15.25
CA LEU A 235 -21.52 -16.02 13.96
C LEU A 235 -22.60 -14.95 13.72
N ARG A 236 -22.16 -13.73 13.38
CA ARG A 236 -22.99 -12.61 12.94
C ARG A 236 -23.20 -12.68 11.43
N GLY A 237 -23.99 -11.78 10.87
CA GLY A 237 -24.24 -11.73 9.42
C GLY A 237 -22.95 -11.61 8.59
N VAL A 238 -22.07 -10.71 8.96
CA VAL A 238 -20.79 -10.54 8.29
C VAL A 238 -19.91 -11.80 8.38
N ASP A 239 -19.82 -12.42 9.57
CA ASP A 239 -19.02 -13.62 9.79
C ASP A 239 -19.53 -14.80 8.91
N TRP A 240 -20.87 -14.89 8.72
CA TRP A 240 -21.50 -15.84 7.82
C TRP A 240 -21.22 -15.52 6.35
N SER A 241 -21.31 -14.25 5.95
CA SER A 241 -20.99 -13.83 4.59
C SER A 241 -19.55 -14.23 4.21
N ASP A 242 -18.60 -13.84 5.05
CA ASP A 242 -17.19 -14.15 4.84
C ASP A 242 -16.92 -15.66 4.79
N LEU A 243 -17.56 -16.41 5.69
CA LEU A 243 -17.38 -17.87 5.71
C LEU A 243 -17.96 -18.53 4.47
N LEU A 244 -19.18 -18.15 4.05
CA LEU A 244 -19.87 -18.79 2.93
C LEU A 244 -19.32 -18.39 1.56
N MET A 245 -18.63 -17.26 1.45
CA MET A 245 -17.89 -16.90 0.24
C MET A 245 -16.81 -17.93 -0.06
N GLU A 246 -16.07 -18.39 0.97
CA GLU A 246 -14.95 -19.32 0.83
C GLU A 246 -15.38 -20.79 1.02
N GLN A 247 -16.32 -21.06 1.95
CA GLN A 247 -16.72 -22.39 2.37
C GLN A 247 -18.25 -22.57 2.26
N PRO A 248 -18.80 -22.57 1.04
CA PRO A 248 -20.25 -22.60 0.81
C PRO A 248 -20.96 -23.90 1.26
N GLN A 249 -20.20 -24.95 1.59
CA GLN A 249 -20.75 -26.19 2.12
C GLN A 249 -21.37 -26.04 3.52
N PHE A 250 -21.10 -24.93 4.23
CA PHE A 250 -21.70 -24.65 5.53
C PHE A 250 -23.06 -23.91 5.43
N ALA A 251 -23.61 -23.77 4.24
CA ALA A 251 -24.88 -23.07 4.01
C ALA A 251 -26.08 -23.68 4.77
N ASP A 252 -26.04 -24.97 5.03
CA ASP A 252 -27.06 -25.68 5.83
C ASP A 252 -27.00 -25.35 7.33
N LYS A 253 -25.90 -24.77 7.80
CA LYS A 253 -25.72 -24.30 9.17
C LYS A 253 -26.10 -22.83 9.37
N CYS A 254 -26.21 -22.08 8.26
CA CYS A 254 -26.40 -20.64 8.29
C CYS A 254 -27.74 -20.22 8.78
N ASP A 255 -27.79 -19.32 9.75
CA ASP A 255 -28.99 -18.56 10.10
C ASP A 255 -29.08 -17.33 9.17
N TRP A 256 -29.76 -17.51 8.04
CA TRP A 256 -29.90 -16.48 6.99
C TRP A 256 -30.56 -15.19 7.50
N SER A 257 -31.31 -15.24 8.59
CA SER A 257 -31.96 -14.06 9.16
C SER A 257 -30.98 -13.06 9.76
N LYS A 258 -29.76 -13.50 10.08
CA LYS A 258 -28.72 -12.64 10.62
C LYS A 258 -28.02 -11.76 9.54
N LEU A 259 -28.14 -12.14 8.25
CA LEU A 259 -27.50 -11.41 7.16
C LEU A 259 -28.30 -10.14 6.82
N ARG A 260 -27.65 -9.01 6.86
CA ARG A 260 -28.16 -7.71 6.39
C ARG A 260 -27.97 -7.60 4.88
N VAL A 261 -28.61 -6.65 4.23
CA VAL A 261 -28.45 -6.39 2.79
C VAL A 261 -26.99 -6.21 2.43
N VAL A 262 -26.23 -5.47 3.24
CA VAL A 262 -24.79 -5.24 3.01
C VAL A 262 -23.97 -6.54 3.06
N ASP A 263 -24.30 -7.49 3.90
CA ASP A 263 -23.62 -8.78 3.99
C ASP A 263 -23.87 -9.63 2.72
N TRP A 264 -25.03 -9.41 2.06
CA TRP A 264 -25.41 -10.07 0.81
C TRP A 264 -24.80 -9.42 -0.44
N ILE A 265 -24.77 -8.09 -0.50
CA ILE A 265 -24.44 -7.34 -1.71
C ILE A 265 -23.01 -6.79 -1.67
N GLY A 266 -22.49 -6.49 -0.47
CA GLY A 266 -21.22 -5.78 -0.27
C GLY A 266 -21.40 -4.25 -0.19
N THR A 267 -20.28 -3.54 -0.11
CA THR A 267 -20.21 -2.07 -0.01
C THR A 267 -19.43 -1.43 -1.15
N GLY A 268 -19.25 -2.14 -2.24
CA GLY A 268 -18.51 -1.70 -3.41
C GLY A 268 -17.13 -2.37 -3.51
N PRO A 269 -16.08 -1.85 -2.84
CA PRO A 269 -14.77 -2.49 -2.91
C PRO A 269 -14.74 -3.86 -2.20
N GLU A 270 -15.61 -4.05 -1.20
CA GLU A 270 -15.77 -5.34 -0.52
C GLU A 270 -16.98 -6.10 -1.10
N PRO A 271 -16.75 -7.27 -1.69
CA PRO A 271 -17.82 -8.06 -2.28
C PRO A 271 -18.75 -8.61 -1.21
N GLY A 272 -20.04 -8.75 -1.52
CA GLY A 272 -20.99 -9.47 -0.68
C GLY A 272 -21.21 -10.92 -1.12
N LEU A 273 -21.98 -11.65 -0.35
CA LEU A 273 -22.18 -13.07 -0.60
C LEU A 273 -22.74 -13.37 -2.00
N LEU A 274 -23.70 -12.60 -2.51
CA LEU A 274 -24.28 -12.83 -3.84
C LEU A 274 -23.36 -12.45 -5.00
N THR A 275 -22.42 -11.52 -4.79
CA THR A 275 -21.46 -11.17 -5.83
C THR A 275 -20.46 -12.30 -6.09
N VAL A 276 -20.16 -13.10 -5.04
CA VAL A 276 -19.23 -14.24 -5.11
C VAL A 276 -19.96 -15.57 -5.31
N GLN A 277 -21.07 -15.76 -4.60
CA GLN A 277 -21.83 -17.01 -4.57
C GLN A 277 -23.30 -16.80 -5.00
N PRO A 278 -23.58 -16.54 -6.28
CA PRO A 278 -24.92 -16.23 -6.79
C PRO A 278 -25.93 -17.37 -6.58
N ARG A 279 -25.47 -18.60 -6.32
CA ARG A 279 -26.32 -19.77 -6.02
C ARG A 279 -27.19 -19.63 -4.79
N PHE A 280 -26.86 -18.68 -3.89
CA PHE A 280 -27.66 -18.43 -2.69
C PHE A 280 -28.76 -17.39 -2.89
N ALA A 281 -29.05 -16.98 -4.12
CA ALA A 281 -30.07 -15.97 -4.43
C ALA A 281 -31.51 -16.40 -4.01
N ASP A 282 -31.77 -17.69 -3.89
CA ASP A 282 -33.04 -18.24 -3.38
C ASP A 282 -33.23 -18.01 -1.86
N LYS A 283 -32.15 -17.70 -1.14
CA LYS A 283 -32.16 -17.37 0.28
C LYS A 283 -32.28 -15.87 0.57
N PHE A 284 -32.07 -15.04 -0.46
CA PHE A 284 -32.15 -13.59 -0.34
C PHE A 284 -33.58 -13.11 -0.68
N ASP A 285 -34.29 -12.57 0.29
CA ASP A 285 -35.64 -12.06 0.14
C ASP A 285 -35.78 -10.53 0.20
N LYS A 286 -34.65 -9.82 0.46
CA LYS A 286 -34.60 -8.35 0.67
C LYS A 286 -34.30 -7.56 -0.59
N TRP A 287 -34.67 -8.06 -1.77
CA TRP A 287 -34.43 -7.38 -3.05
C TRP A 287 -34.92 -5.93 -3.10
N GLY A 288 -36.08 -5.65 -2.46
CA GLY A 288 -36.62 -4.30 -2.37
C GLY A 288 -35.84 -3.33 -1.48
N GLU A 289 -34.95 -3.82 -0.63
CA GLU A 289 -34.12 -3.00 0.26
C GLU A 289 -32.76 -2.63 -0.39
N VAL A 290 -32.38 -3.26 -1.51
CA VAL A 290 -31.15 -2.96 -2.24
C VAL A 290 -31.27 -1.56 -2.84
N ASP A 291 -30.33 -0.68 -2.60
CA ASP A 291 -30.25 0.68 -3.14
C ASP A 291 -29.57 0.72 -4.52
N GLY A 292 -29.42 1.93 -5.08
CA GLY A 292 -28.83 2.10 -6.42
C GLY A 292 -27.39 1.61 -6.53
N TYR A 293 -26.56 1.91 -5.55
CA TYR A 293 -25.16 1.42 -5.52
C TYR A 293 -25.09 -0.10 -5.31
N GLY A 294 -25.91 -0.64 -4.45
CA GLY A 294 -26.01 -2.10 -4.26
C GLY A 294 -26.39 -2.81 -5.56
N TRP A 295 -27.36 -2.26 -6.31
CA TRP A 295 -27.72 -2.80 -7.63
C TRP A 295 -26.59 -2.66 -8.63
N LEU A 296 -25.88 -1.51 -8.66
CA LEU A 296 -24.74 -1.31 -9.53
C LEU A 296 -23.69 -2.41 -9.31
N PHE A 297 -23.22 -2.59 -8.08
CA PHE A 297 -22.17 -3.58 -7.79
C PHE A 297 -22.64 -5.02 -8.03
N LEU A 298 -23.88 -5.33 -7.66
CA LEU A 298 -24.40 -6.66 -7.90
C LEU A 298 -24.51 -6.98 -9.39
N LEU A 299 -25.01 -6.04 -10.21
CA LEU A 299 -25.17 -6.27 -11.66
C LEU A 299 -23.84 -6.19 -12.41
N GLN A 300 -22.86 -5.45 -11.93
CA GLN A 300 -21.51 -5.49 -12.50
C GLN A 300 -20.89 -6.88 -12.34
N ALA A 301 -21.04 -7.50 -11.17
CA ALA A 301 -20.50 -8.83 -10.88
C ALA A 301 -21.38 -9.94 -11.45
N GLN A 302 -22.72 -9.80 -11.37
CA GLN A 302 -23.69 -10.87 -11.62
C GLN A 302 -24.88 -10.34 -12.45
N PRO A 303 -24.71 -10.07 -13.76
CA PRO A 303 -25.77 -9.48 -14.60
C PRO A 303 -27.03 -10.34 -14.74
N GLN A 304 -26.98 -11.64 -14.40
CA GLN A 304 -28.15 -12.50 -14.39
C GLN A 304 -29.25 -12.08 -13.37
N PHE A 305 -28.92 -11.20 -12.42
CA PHE A 305 -29.93 -10.64 -11.50
C PHE A 305 -30.67 -9.42 -12.06
N ALA A 306 -30.46 -9.06 -13.33
CA ALA A 306 -31.13 -7.95 -13.99
C ALA A 306 -32.66 -7.99 -13.90
N ASP A 307 -33.27 -9.18 -13.91
CA ASP A 307 -34.72 -9.34 -13.78
C ASP A 307 -35.24 -9.13 -12.35
N LYS A 308 -34.34 -9.03 -11.34
CA LYS A 308 -34.70 -8.71 -9.95
C LYS A 308 -34.53 -7.23 -9.64
N CYS A 309 -33.81 -6.49 -10.50
CA CYS A 309 -33.42 -5.11 -10.29
C CYS A 309 -34.64 -4.17 -10.31
N ASP A 310 -34.71 -3.32 -9.29
CA ASP A 310 -35.57 -2.13 -9.31
C ASP A 310 -34.80 -0.99 -10.02
N TRP A 311 -34.94 -0.92 -11.34
CA TRP A 311 -34.23 0.03 -12.21
C TRP A 311 -34.46 1.50 -11.83
N ALA A 312 -35.58 1.81 -11.16
CA ALA A 312 -35.89 3.17 -10.73
C ALA A 312 -34.91 3.70 -9.66
N LYS A 313 -34.20 2.81 -8.99
CA LYS A 313 -33.22 3.15 -7.95
C LYS A 313 -31.86 3.57 -8.51
N LEU A 314 -31.57 3.24 -9.77
CA LEU A 314 -30.33 3.65 -10.42
C LEU A 314 -30.47 5.10 -10.90
N ASP A 315 -29.58 5.99 -10.48
CA ASP A 315 -29.41 7.32 -11.00
C ASP A 315 -28.51 7.35 -12.27
N GLY A 316 -28.24 8.54 -12.80
CA GLY A 316 -27.39 8.69 -13.98
C GLY A 316 -25.99 8.12 -13.79
N GLU A 317 -25.37 8.43 -12.66
CA GLU A 317 -24.02 7.96 -12.33
C GLU A 317 -23.96 6.43 -12.23
N ASN A 318 -24.90 5.80 -11.53
CA ASN A 318 -24.98 4.35 -11.45
C ASN A 318 -25.13 3.71 -12.83
N TRP A 319 -25.95 4.31 -13.73
CA TRP A 319 -26.13 3.82 -15.08
C TRP A 319 -24.86 3.91 -15.91
N ILE A 320 -24.07 4.99 -15.80
CA ILE A 320 -22.81 5.12 -16.53
C ILE A 320 -21.86 3.98 -16.16
N TYR A 321 -21.58 3.78 -14.86
CA TYR A 321 -20.71 2.70 -14.42
C TYR A 321 -21.24 1.31 -14.79
N LEU A 322 -22.57 1.13 -14.76
CA LEU A 322 -23.18 -0.14 -15.14
C LEU A 322 -23.06 -0.38 -16.65
N LEU A 323 -23.29 0.61 -17.50
CA LEU A 323 -23.20 0.48 -18.95
C LEU A 323 -21.75 0.30 -19.43
N VAL A 324 -20.79 0.92 -18.75
CA VAL A 324 -19.36 0.66 -19.00
C VAL A 324 -19.02 -0.80 -18.74
N ALA A 325 -19.48 -1.36 -17.63
CA ALA A 325 -19.18 -2.75 -17.25
C ALA A 325 -20.03 -3.78 -18.00
N GLN A 326 -21.33 -3.49 -18.19
CA GLN A 326 -22.33 -4.42 -18.73
C GLN A 326 -23.16 -3.77 -19.86
N PRO A 327 -22.58 -3.49 -21.04
CA PRO A 327 -23.24 -2.79 -22.13
C PRO A 327 -24.51 -3.49 -22.66
N GLN A 328 -24.62 -4.81 -22.47
CA GLN A 328 -25.82 -5.56 -22.85
C GLN A 328 -27.07 -5.18 -22.06
N LEU A 329 -26.94 -4.43 -20.95
CA LEU A 329 -28.08 -3.92 -20.17
C LEU A 329 -28.61 -2.59 -20.71
N ALA A 330 -28.06 -2.05 -21.78
CA ALA A 330 -28.41 -0.74 -22.35
C ALA A 330 -29.91 -0.59 -22.71
N ASP A 331 -30.58 -1.70 -23.09
CA ASP A 331 -32.00 -1.68 -23.42
C ASP A 331 -32.92 -1.58 -22.17
N ARG A 332 -32.34 -1.73 -20.96
CA ARG A 332 -33.02 -1.53 -19.69
C ARG A 332 -32.91 -0.09 -19.20
N CYS A 333 -31.97 0.71 -19.74
CA CYS A 333 -31.78 2.09 -19.33
C CYS A 333 -32.89 2.98 -19.89
N ASP A 334 -33.61 3.66 -18.99
CA ASP A 334 -34.61 4.67 -19.33
C ASP A 334 -34.12 6.11 -19.05
N LYS A 335 -32.89 6.27 -18.56
CA LYS A 335 -32.27 7.54 -18.11
C LYS A 335 -31.42 8.25 -19.17
N TRP A 336 -31.39 7.78 -20.43
CA TRP A 336 -30.55 8.35 -21.48
C TRP A 336 -30.64 9.87 -21.62
N LYS A 337 -31.86 10.45 -21.41
CA LYS A 337 -32.10 11.88 -21.52
C LYS A 337 -31.67 12.65 -20.27
N ASP A 338 -31.57 11.97 -19.15
CA ASP A 338 -31.20 12.55 -17.87
C ASP A 338 -29.69 12.69 -17.71
N PHE A 339 -28.91 11.99 -18.53
CA PHE A 339 -27.46 12.07 -18.48
C PHE A 339 -26.96 13.48 -18.77
N THR A 340 -26.08 13.96 -17.92
CA THR A 340 -25.36 15.22 -18.10
C THR A 340 -24.33 15.11 -19.23
N ALA A 341 -23.84 16.26 -19.72
CA ALA A 341 -22.76 16.27 -20.71
C ALA A 341 -21.49 15.50 -20.23
N ALA A 342 -21.11 15.67 -18.96
CA ALA A 342 -19.95 14.99 -18.37
C ALA A 342 -20.15 13.46 -18.32
N GLU A 343 -21.33 13.00 -17.94
CA GLU A 343 -21.68 11.58 -17.89
C GLU A 343 -21.65 10.96 -19.30
N TRP A 344 -22.19 11.67 -20.31
CA TRP A 344 -22.09 11.21 -21.70
C TRP A 344 -20.65 11.13 -22.20
N ILE A 345 -19.81 12.10 -21.88
CA ILE A 345 -18.38 12.04 -22.27
C ILE A 345 -17.71 10.82 -21.64
N GLY A 346 -17.88 10.61 -20.32
CA GLY A 346 -17.35 9.45 -19.64
C GLY A 346 -17.79 8.14 -20.29
N LEU A 347 -19.09 8.03 -20.59
CA LEU A 347 -19.62 6.84 -21.27
C LEU A 347 -19.03 6.63 -22.67
N LEU A 348 -18.96 7.68 -23.50
CA LEU A 348 -18.52 7.57 -24.88
C LEU A 348 -17.01 7.37 -25.06
N VAL A 349 -16.20 7.74 -24.07
CA VAL A 349 -14.77 7.41 -24.02
C VAL A 349 -14.58 5.89 -23.96
N ASP A 350 -15.33 5.22 -23.08
CA ASP A 350 -15.21 3.79 -22.85
C ASP A 350 -16.10 2.93 -23.77
N ARG A 351 -17.28 3.49 -24.15
CA ARG A 351 -18.34 2.80 -24.91
C ARG A 351 -18.85 3.65 -26.08
N PRO A 352 -18.03 3.82 -27.11
CA PRO A 352 -18.39 4.64 -28.28
C PRO A 352 -19.63 4.14 -29.04
N GLU A 353 -20.01 2.87 -28.89
CA GLU A 353 -21.20 2.29 -29.51
C GLU A 353 -22.52 2.93 -29.08
N PHE A 354 -22.53 3.69 -27.98
CA PHE A 354 -23.74 4.40 -27.54
C PHE A 354 -23.90 5.82 -28.14
N ALA A 355 -23.01 6.24 -29.04
CA ALA A 355 -23.00 7.57 -29.61
C ALA A 355 -24.31 7.97 -30.30
N ASP A 356 -24.97 7.04 -30.97
CA ASP A 356 -26.26 7.26 -31.66
C ASP A 356 -27.41 7.55 -30.64
N ARG A 357 -27.23 7.23 -29.39
CA ARG A 357 -28.23 7.53 -28.32
C ARG A 357 -27.99 8.90 -27.67
N CYS A 358 -26.83 9.52 -27.90
CA CYS A 358 -26.45 10.79 -27.29
C CYS A 358 -27.13 11.97 -27.99
N ASP A 359 -27.84 12.79 -27.22
CA ASP A 359 -28.46 14.05 -27.67
C ASP A 359 -27.76 15.32 -27.13
N LYS A 360 -26.66 15.15 -26.35
CA LYS A 360 -25.96 16.22 -25.63
C LYS A 360 -24.68 16.74 -26.31
N TRP A 361 -24.43 16.39 -27.57
CA TRP A 361 -23.21 16.77 -28.31
C TRP A 361 -22.90 18.26 -28.23
N LYS A 362 -23.94 19.11 -28.34
CA LYS A 362 -23.76 20.57 -28.24
C LYS A 362 -23.36 21.00 -26.84
N GLU A 363 -24.05 20.51 -25.82
CA GLU A 363 -23.75 20.82 -24.41
C GLU A 363 -22.32 20.39 -24.05
N MET A 364 -21.88 19.18 -24.48
CA MET A 364 -20.51 18.70 -24.28
C MET A 364 -19.45 19.62 -24.88
N SER A 365 -19.73 20.24 -26.06
CA SER A 365 -18.77 21.13 -26.71
C SER A 365 -18.76 22.55 -26.11
N GLU A 366 -19.82 22.99 -25.42
CA GLU A 366 -19.98 24.32 -24.83
C GLU A 366 -19.41 24.42 -23.38
N GLU A 367 -19.27 23.30 -22.65
CA GLU A 367 -18.74 23.27 -21.26
C GLU A 367 -17.22 23.48 -21.18
N LYS A 368 -16.68 24.46 -21.92
CA LYS A 368 -15.22 24.67 -22.10
C LYS A 368 -14.49 25.22 -20.88
N ASP A 369 -15.20 25.76 -19.87
CA ASP A 369 -14.58 26.46 -18.72
C ASP A 369 -14.67 25.71 -17.37
N THR A 370 -15.07 24.45 -17.39
CA THR A 370 -15.23 23.61 -16.17
C THR A 370 -14.35 22.36 -16.23
N ILE A 371 -14.45 21.52 -15.21
CA ILE A 371 -13.84 20.16 -15.20
C ILE A 371 -14.22 19.36 -16.47
N ALA A 372 -15.37 19.68 -17.08
CA ALA A 372 -15.84 19.09 -18.34
C ALA A 372 -14.97 19.43 -19.56
N SER A 373 -14.18 20.52 -19.55
CA SER A 373 -13.27 20.83 -20.66
C SER A 373 -12.19 19.76 -20.86
N TRP A 374 -11.68 19.20 -19.79
CA TRP A 374 -10.74 18.07 -19.85
C TRP A 374 -11.41 16.82 -20.42
N CYS A 375 -12.69 16.61 -20.08
CA CYS A 375 -13.46 15.48 -20.56
C CYS A 375 -13.75 15.57 -22.07
N TRP A 376 -14.14 16.76 -22.60
CA TRP A 376 -14.35 16.96 -24.03
C TRP A 376 -13.07 16.71 -24.83
N ASN A 377 -11.94 17.22 -24.34
CA ASN A 377 -10.63 16.98 -24.96
C ASN A 377 -10.29 15.49 -24.95
N ALA A 378 -10.55 14.80 -23.85
CA ALA A 378 -10.33 13.35 -23.76
C ALA A 378 -11.18 12.57 -24.77
N LEU A 379 -12.43 13.01 -25.01
CA LEU A 379 -13.30 12.34 -25.97
C LEU A 379 -12.80 12.48 -27.42
N TRP A 380 -12.46 13.69 -27.89
CA TRP A 380 -11.96 13.82 -29.26
C TRP A 380 -10.52 13.33 -29.45
N ASP A 381 -9.74 13.25 -28.39
CA ASP A 381 -8.40 12.67 -28.42
C ASP A 381 -8.45 11.12 -28.49
N THR A 382 -9.36 10.51 -27.73
CA THR A 382 -9.52 9.05 -27.71
C THR A 382 -10.42 8.51 -28.81
N GLN A 383 -11.49 9.26 -29.19
CA GLN A 383 -12.53 8.85 -30.13
C GLN A 383 -12.72 9.89 -31.27
N PRO A 384 -11.65 10.32 -31.97
CA PRO A 384 -11.73 11.43 -32.94
C PRO A 384 -12.70 11.16 -34.10
N ARG A 385 -12.78 9.90 -34.55
CA ARG A 385 -13.71 9.51 -35.65
C ARG A 385 -15.15 9.63 -35.23
N LEU A 386 -15.45 9.27 -33.99
CA LEU A 386 -16.79 9.37 -33.41
C LEU A 386 -17.23 10.83 -33.31
N VAL A 387 -16.37 11.68 -32.73
CA VAL A 387 -16.67 13.13 -32.59
C VAL A 387 -16.83 13.78 -33.95
N VAL A 388 -15.99 13.47 -34.92
CA VAL A 388 -16.14 13.98 -36.30
C VAL A 388 -17.42 13.47 -37.00
N GLN A 389 -17.89 12.27 -36.63
CA GLN A 389 -19.14 11.72 -37.17
C GLN A 389 -20.37 12.48 -36.67
N HIS A 390 -20.42 12.80 -35.37
CA HIS A 390 -21.62 13.31 -34.70
C HIS A 390 -21.56 14.79 -34.36
N ALA A 391 -20.37 15.40 -34.27
CA ALA A 391 -20.16 16.76 -33.76
C ALA A 391 -19.12 17.56 -34.56
N ALA A 392 -18.89 17.25 -35.83
CA ALA A 392 -17.89 17.93 -36.66
C ALA A 392 -18.03 19.45 -36.71
N ASP A 393 -19.28 19.95 -36.76
CA ASP A 393 -19.60 21.38 -36.83
C ASP A 393 -19.42 22.09 -35.47
N LEU A 394 -19.34 21.35 -34.38
CA LEU A 394 -19.17 21.88 -33.02
C LEU A 394 -17.69 22.01 -32.63
N LEU A 395 -16.80 21.32 -33.35
CA LEU A 395 -15.35 21.40 -33.10
C LEU A 395 -14.80 22.76 -33.52
N HIS A 396 -13.97 23.35 -32.64
CA HIS A 396 -13.20 24.55 -33.00
C HIS A 396 -12.12 24.19 -34.04
N PRO A 397 -11.75 25.10 -34.95
CA PRO A 397 -10.72 24.85 -35.98
C PRO A 397 -9.39 24.35 -35.41
N ASN A 398 -8.99 24.81 -34.22
CA ASN A 398 -7.78 24.38 -33.54
C ASN A 398 -7.89 22.93 -33.00
N GLU A 399 -9.07 22.51 -32.54
CA GLU A 399 -9.33 21.11 -32.14
C GLU A 399 -9.26 20.20 -33.37
N TRP A 400 -9.80 20.64 -34.51
CA TRP A 400 -9.63 19.96 -35.78
C TRP A 400 -8.16 19.82 -36.19
N ALA A 401 -7.33 20.85 -36.00
CA ALA A 401 -5.90 20.75 -36.29
C ALA A 401 -5.21 19.68 -35.42
N CYS A 402 -5.57 19.60 -34.15
CA CYS A 402 -5.06 18.54 -33.26
C CYS A 402 -5.50 17.14 -33.75
N ILE A 403 -6.79 16.96 -34.08
CA ILE A 403 -7.31 15.70 -34.62
C ILE A 403 -6.55 15.29 -35.89
N LEU A 404 -6.35 16.27 -36.82
CA LEU A 404 -5.68 15.99 -38.08
C LEU A 404 -4.19 15.66 -37.94
N CYS A 405 -3.52 16.03 -36.84
CA CYS A 405 -2.17 15.59 -36.57
C CYS A 405 -2.07 14.06 -36.49
N GLY A 406 -3.05 13.42 -35.81
CA GLY A 406 -3.11 11.95 -35.65
C GLY A 406 -3.92 11.25 -36.74
N HIS A 407 -4.94 11.92 -37.30
CA HIS A 407 -5.93 11.34 -38.21
C HIS A 407 -6.10 12.14 -39.52
N PRO A 408 -5.07 12.20 -40.37
CA PRO A 408 -5.09 13.01 -41.63
C PRO A 408 -6.15 12.54 -42.62
N ASP A 409 -6.65 11.32 -42.52
CA ASP A 409 -7.72 10.75 -43.31
C ASP A 409 -9.08 11.45 -43.09
N LEU A 410 -9.25 12.17 -41.98
CA LEU A 410 -10.46 12.95 -41.68
C LEU A 410 -10.47 14.32 -42.36
N ALA A 411 -9.37 14.76 -42.96
CA ALA A 411 -9.24 16.06 -43.63
C ALA A 411 -10.32 16.39 -44.67
N PRO A 412 -10.89 15.41 -45.43
CA PRO A 412 -11.99 15.71 -46.37
C PRO A 412 -13.24 16.28 -45.70
N ARG A 413 -13.42 16.08 -44.43
CA ARG A 413 -14.56 16.62 -43.65
C ARG A 413 -14.32 18.00 -43.09
N PHE A 414 -13.08 18.52 -43.14
CA PHE A 414 -12.71 19.82 -42.59
C PHE A 414 -12.66 20.89 -43.72
N THR A 415 -13.34 22.01 -43.50
CA THR A 415 -13.43 23.09 -44.51
C THR A 415 -12.89 24.44 -44.03
N ARG A 416 -12.76 24.63 -42.70
CA ARG A 416 -12.43 25.93 -42.08
C ARG A 416 -10.91 26.13 -41.89
N TRP A 417 -10.11 25.80 -42.92
CA TRP A 417 -8.63 25.86 -42.86
C TRP A 417 -8.08 27.26 -42.54
N ASN A 418 -8.80 28.32 -42.97
CA ASN A 418 -8.40 29.70 -42.73
C ASN A 418 -8.63 30.21 -41.30
N GLU A 419 -9.27 29.42 -40.45
CA GLU A 419 -9.59 29.74 -39.06
C GLU A 419 -8.65 29.10 -38.06
N ILE A 420 -7.73 28.25 -38.51
CA ILE A 420 -6.67 27.64 -37.67
C ILE A 420 -5.64 28.72 -37.35
N ASP A 421 -5.29 28.87 -36.06
CA ASP A 421 -4.23 29.79 -35.64
C ASP A 421 -2.83 29.39 -36.09
N SER A 422 -1.88 30.33 -36.04
CA SER A 422 -0.53 30.10 -36.56
C SER A 422 0.25 29.05 -35.79
N GLU A 423 0.05 28.97 -34.47
CA GLU A 423 0.72 27.99 -33.60
C GLU A 423 0.24 26.57 -33.94
N ARG A 424 -1.05 26.38 -34.06
CA ARG A 424 -1.66 25.09 -34.42
C ARG A 424 -1.33 24.68 -35.86
N TRP A 425 -1.17 25.64 -36.77
CA TRP A 425 -0.64 25.36 -38.10
C TRP A 425 0.76 24.79 -38.06
N ASP A 426 1.64 25.33 -37.22
CA ASP A 426 3.01 24.88 -37.14
C ASP A 426 3.09 23.44 -36.56
N ASP A 427 2.25 23.11 -35.57
CA ASP A 427 2.12 21.77 -35.06
C ASP A 427 1.56 20.80 -36.12
N LEU A 428 0.49 21.20 -36.82
CA LEU A 428 -0.13 20.41 -37.88
C LEU A 428 0.88 20.10 -39.00
N LEU A 429 1.62 21.09 -39.46
CA LEU A 429 2.60 20.90 -40.55
C LEU A 429 3.83 20.12 -40.12
N ARG A 430 4.21 20.17 -38.84
CA ARG A 430 5.25 19.31 -38.27
C ARG A 430 4.82 17.86 -38.32
N ALA A 431 3.57 17.58 -37.95
CA ALA A 431 3.01 16.22 -37.94
C ALA A 431 2.66 15.71 -39.34
N GLN A 432 2.05 16.61 -40.19
CA GLN A 432 1.44 16.26 -41.47
C GLN A 432 1.82 17.30 -42.55
N PRO A 433 3.05 17.23 -43.12
CA PRO A 433 3.55 18.20 -44.10
C PRO A 433 2.70 18.33 -45.39
N GLN A 434 1.91 17.29 -45.72
CA GLN A 434 1.02 17.29 -46.89
C GLN A 434 -0.07 18.39 -46.86
N PHE A 435 -0.37 18.96 -45.70
CA PHE A 435 -1.36 20.03 -45.58
C PHE A 435 -0.77 21.41 -45.85
N ALA A 436 0.52 21.56 -46.19
CA ALA A 436 1.13 22.86 -46.47
C ALA A 436 0.39 23.70 -47.54
N SER A 437 -0.20 23.05 -48.55
CA SER A 437 -0.99 23.72 -49.58
C SER A 437 -2.36 24.27 -49.09
N LYS A 438 -2.79 23.91 -47.91
CA LYS A 438 -4.05 24.34 -47.29
C LYS A 438 -3.86 25.56 -46.35
N ARG A 439 -2.59 25.87 -45.97
CA ARG A 439 -2.30 27.06 -45.15
C ARG A 439 -2.60 28.33 -45.91
N PRO A 440 -3.40 29.25 -45.36
CA PRO A 440 -3.60 30.57 -45.93
C PRO A 440 -2.26 31.33 -46.04
N GLN A 441 -2.12 32.17 -47.12
CA GLN A 441 -0.96 33.02 -47.31
C GLN A 441 -0.97 34.21 -46.37
#